data_82edc1e228cc0bc4d3654ee3708a8fdc
#
_entry.id   82edc1e228cc0bc4d3654ee3708a8fdc
#
_cell.length_a   1.000
_cell.length_b   1.000
_cell.length_c   1.000
_cell.angle_alpha   90.00
_cell.angle_beta   90.00
_cell.angle_gamma   90.00
#
_symmetry.space_group_name_H-M   'P 1'
#
loop_
_entity.id
_entity.type
_entity.pdbx_description
1 polymer ?
#
loop_
_entity_poly.entity_id
_entity_poly.type
_entity_poly.pdbx_seq_one_letter_code
_entity_poly.pdbx_strand_id
1 'polypeptide(L)'
;IIAAITSCTNTSNPRNVIGAALLARNANRAGLTRKPWVKSSLAPGSKAVQLYLEEAGLLGELEQLGFGIVAFACTTCNGMSGALDPAIQHEIIDRDLYATAVLSGNRNFDGRIHPYAKQAFLASPPLVIAYAIAGTVRFDIEKDVLGIDADGVAVTLKDLWPSDAEIDAVVARSVKPEHFRSVYDPMFKRSAGQGLRVSPLYDWRPASTYIRRPPYWEGALAGARSLQGLRPLAVLGDNITTDHLSPSNAILAGSAAGEYLAKMGLPEEDFNSYA
;
A
#
# COMPACT_ATOMS: atom_id res chain seq x y z
N ILE A 1 9.06 7.08 -9.40
CA ILE A 1 8.06 5.99 -9.29
C ILE A 1 7.92 5.56 -7.85
N ILE A 2 6.68 5.25 -7.43
CA ILE A 2 6.39 4.42 -6.26
C ILE A 2 6.16 3.00 -6.76
N ALA A 3 6.92 2.02 -6.29
CA ALA A 3 6.77 0.61 -6.63
C ALA A 3 6.36 -0.16 -5.37
N ALA A 4 5.11 -0.64 -5.30
CA ALA A 4 4.59 -1.24 -4.08
C ALA A 4 3.96 -2.61 -4.31
N ILE A 5 4.47 -3.60 -3.61
CA ILE A 5 3.78 -4.88 -3.45
C ILE A 5 2.92 -4.75 -2.18
N THR A 6 1.62 -4.60 -2.37
CA THR A 6 0.68 -4.31 -1.27
C THR A 6 -0.36 -5.41 -1.13
N SER A 7 -0.89 -5.53 0.09
CA SER A 7 -1.88 -6.55 0.46
C SER A 7 -3.20 -6.35 -0.29
N CYS A 8 -3.39 -7.12 -1.36
CA CYS A 8 -4.64 -7.25 -2.09
C CYS A 8 -4.78 -8.69 -2.60
N THR A 9 -5.82 -8.98 -3.36
CA THR A 9 -6.11 -10.34 -3.87
C THR A 9 -4.89 -10.99 -4.55
N ASN A 10 -4.09 -10.21 -5.30
CA ASN A 10 -2.89 -10.69 -5.98
C ASN A 10 -1.78 -11.12 -5.01
N THR A 11 -1.60 -10.45 -3.88
CA THR A 11 -0.60 -10.81 -2.86
C THR A 11 -1.09 -11.87 -1.88
N SER A 12 -2.36 -12.22 -1.91
CA SER A 12 -2.90 -13.35 -1.14
C SER A 12 -2.56 -14.70 -1.78
N ASN A 13 -2.21 -14.71 -3.07
CA ASN A 13 -1.77 -15.92 -3.76
C ASN A 13 -0.24 -16.11 -3.56
N PRO A 14 0.20 -17.16 -2.86
CA PRO A 14 1.62 -17.43 -2.63
C PRO A 14 2.46 -17.49 -3.91
N ARG A 15 1.89 -18.00 -5.02
CA ARG A 15 2.59 -18.06 -6.30
C ARG A 15 3.05 -16.68 -6.79
N ASN A 16 2.19 -15.67 -6.63
CA ASN A 16 2.52 -14.31 -7.08
C ASN A 16 3.64 -13.67 -6.25
N VAL A 17 3.60 -13.85 -4.94
CA VAL A 17 4.62 -13.29 -4.03
C VAL A 17 5.94 -14.04 -4.17
N ILE A 18 5.90 -15.37 -4.23
CA ILE A 18 7.08 -16.21 -4.45
C ILE A 18 7.67 -15.94 -5.85
N GLY A 19 6.83 -15.80 -6.88
CA GLY A 19 7.30 -15.41 -8.22
C GLY A 19 8.01 -14.06 -8.22
N ALA A 20 7.49 -13.08 -7.49
CA ALA A 20 8.16 -11.80 -7.31
C ALA A 20 9.51 -11.94 -6.59
N ALA A 21 9.56 -12.72 -5.52
CA ALA A 21 10.78 -12.93 -4.76
C ALA A 21 11.85 -13.72 -5.55
N LEU A 22 11.44 -14.67 -6.37
CA LEU A 22 12.32 -15.37 -7.31
C LEU A 22 12.87 -14.44 -8.39
N LEU A 23 12.04 -13.54 -8.93
CA LEU A 23 12.48 -12.52 -9.87
C LEU A 23 13.47 -11.56 -9.21
N ALA A 24 13.24 -11.14 -7.97
CA ALA A 24 14.17 -10.32 -7.19
C ALA A 24 15.52 -11.04 -7.01
N ARG A 25 15.51 -12.32 -6.65
CA ARG A 25 16.71 -13.14 -6.55
C ARG A 25 17.48 -13.19 -7.89
N ASN A 26 16.78 -13.41 -8.99
CA ASN A 26 17.40 -13.47 -10.32
C ASN A 26 18.01 -12.12 -10.70
N ALA A 27 17.32 -11.01 -10.40
CA ALA A 27 17.83 -9.66 -10.59
C ALA A 27 19.09 -9.38 -9.75
N ASN A 28 19.09 -9.75 -8.45
CA ASN A 28 20.23 -9.61 -7.58
C ASN A 28 21.45 -10.41 -8.11
N ARG A 29 21.23 -11.63 -8.60
CA ARG A 29 22.28 -12.47 -9.21
C ARG A 29 22.84 -11.85 -10.50
N ALA A 30 22.01 -11.16 -11.27
CA ALA A 30 22.44 -10.40 -12.44
C ALA A 30 23.07 -9.03 -12.07
N GLY A 31 23.19 -8.70 -10.78
CA GLY A 31 23.75 -7.42 -10.34
C GLY A 31 22.82 -6.22 -10.58
N LEU A 32 21.55 -6.46 -10.87
CA LEU A 32 20.58 -5.39 -11.09
C LEU A 32 20.03 -4.87 -9.76
N THR A 33 19.75 -3.58 -9.73
CA THR A 33 19.15 -2.90 -8.58
C THR A 33 17.98 -2.03 -9.02
N ARG A 34 17.07 -1.70 -8.09
CA ARG A 34 16.06 -0.67 -8.36
C ARG A 34 16.73 0.68 -8.57
N LYS A 35 16.10 1.56 -9.34
CA LYS A 35 16.63 2.91 -9.53
C LYS A 35 16.53 3.72 -8.23
N PRO A 36 17.50 4.63 -7.95
CA PRO A 36 17.56 5.37 -6.68
C PRO A 36 16.34 6.28 -6.44
N TRP A 37 15.69 6.75 -7.51
CA TRP A 37 14.46 7.56 -7.42
C TRP A 37 13.18 6.74 -7.27
N VAL A 38 13.27 5.43 -7.13
CA VAL A 38 12.11 4.57 -6.90
C VAL A 38 11.93 4.34 -5.42
N LYS A 39 10.77 4.70 -4.88
CA LYS A 39 10.34 4.29 -3.55
C LYS A 39 9.67 2.93 -3.63
N SER A 40 10.29 1.91 -3.06
CA SER A 40 9.77 0.55 -3.03
C SER A 40 9.28 0.15 -1.64
N SER A 41 8.30 -0.75 -1.58
CA SER A 41 7.78 -1.30 -0.33
C SER A 41 7.10 -2.65 -0.54
N LEU A 42 7.13 -3.47 0.52
CA LEU A 42 6.38 -4.73 0.62
C LEU A 42 5.43 -4.62 1.82
N ALA A 43 4.13 -4.80 1.59
CA ALA A 43 3.12 -4.84 2.63
C ALA A 43 2.25 -6.09 2.44
N PRO A 44 2.66 -7.26 2.95
CA PRO A 44 1.88 -8.49 2.84
C PRO A 44 0.60 -8.43 3.66
N GLY A 45 -0.39 -9.25 3.31
CA GLY A 45 -1.66 -9.32 4.02
C GLY A 45 -1.58 -9.95 5.41
N SER A 46 -0.52 -10.69 5.70
CA SER A 46 -0.36 -11.43 6.94
C SER A 46 1.11 -11.71 7.24
N LYS A 47 1.43 -11.83 8.51
CA LYS A 47 2.74 -12.32 8.97
C LYS A 47 3.05 -13.75 8.46
N ALA A 48 2.05 -14.55 8.13
CA ALA A 48 2.25 -15.86 7.51
C ALA A 48 3.00 -15.77 6.17
N VAL A 49 2.81 -14.68 5.42
CA VAL A 49 3.53 -14.42 4.17
C VAL A 49 5.02 -14.20 4.44
N GLN A 50 5.36 -13.44 5.47
CA GLN A 50 6.74 -13.27 5.91
C GLN A 50 7.36 -14.63 6.24
N LEU A 51 6.68 -15.45 7.04
CA LEU A 51 7.20 -16.75 7.49
C LEU A 51 7.51 -17.69 6.33
N TYR A 52 6.64 -17.79 5.32
CA TYR A 52 6.94 -18.66 4.19
C TYR A 52 8.01 -18.06 3.24
N LEU A 53 8.15 -16.75 3.17
CA LEU A 53 9.26 -16.12 2.43
C LEU A 53 10.60 -16.34 3.14
N GLU A 54 10.64 -16.30 4.47
CA GLU A 54 11.79 -16.64 5.30
C GLU A 54 12.18 -18.12 5.11
N GLU A 55 11.21 -19.03 5.19
CA GLU A 55 11.42 -20.47 4.95
C GLU A 55 11.93 -20.76 3.54
N ALA A 56 11.45 -20.01 2.55
CA ALA A 56 11.92 -20.09 1.17
C ALA A 56 13.35 -19.54 0.98
N GLY A 57 13.87 -18.79 1.96
CA GLY A 57 15.13 -18.05 1.84
C GLY A 57 15.06 -16.88 0.87
N LEU A 58 13.86 -16.33 0.64
CA LEU A 58 13.62 -15.32 -0.39
C LEU A 58 13.31 -13.92 0.16
N LEU A 59 13.04 -13.78 1.46
CA LEU A 59 12.75 -12.46 2.05
C LEU A 59 13.94 -11.51 1.88
N GLY A 60 15.16 -11.98 2.17
CA GLY A 60 16.39 -11.20 2.01
C GLY A 60 16.65 -10.75 0.58
N GLU A 61 16.21 -11.52 -0.41
CA GLU A 61 16.32 -11.16 -1.83
C GLU A 61 15.42 -9.95 -2.19
N LEU A 62 14.22 -9.90 -1.63
CA LEU A 62 13.32 -8.76 -1.76
C LEU A 62 13.89 -7.52 -1.06
N GLU A 63 14.39 -7.69 0.17
CA GLU A 63 14.99 -6.61 0.96
C GLU A 63 16.24 -6.02 0.28
N GLN A 64 17.11 -6.87 -0.28
CA GLN A 64 18.28 -6.44 -1.03
C GLN A 64 17.91 -5.56 -2.22
N LEU A 65 16.79 -5.86 -2.89
CA LEU A 65 16.26 -5.04 -3.99
C LEU A 65 15.46 -3.82 -3.49
N GLY A 66 15.37 -3.62 -2.17
CA GLY A 66 14.73 -2.47 -1.53
C GLY A 66 13.24 -2.68 -1.22
N PHE A 67 12.71 -3.90 -1.33
CA PHE A 67 11.33 -4.24 -0.97
C PHE A 67 11.26 -4.82 0.46
N GLY A 68 11.57 -3.98 1.45
CA GLY A 68 11.40 -4.34 2.86
C GLY A 68 9.92 -4.34 3.28
N ILE A 69 9.58 -5.16 4.29
CA ILE A 69 8.24 -5.19 4.88
C ILE A 69 8.02 -3.93 5.71
N VAL A 70 7.02 -3.13 5.31
CA VAL A 70 6.67 -1.88 6.00
C VAL A 70 5.45 -2.03 6.90
N ALA A 71 4.55 -2.96 6.59
CA ALA A 71 3.37 -3.30 7.40
C ALA A 71 2.70 -4.57 6.86
N PHE A 72 1.72 -5.10 7.61
CA PHE A 72 0.86 -6.21 7.19
C PHE A 72 -0.56 -5.69 6.94
N ALA A 73 -0.75 -4.89 5.89
CA ALA A 73 -2.01 -4.22 5.59
C ALA A 73 -2.07 -3.71 4.15
N CYS A 74 -3.25 -3.24 3.74
CA CYS A 74 -3.43 -2.44 2.53
C CYS A 74 -2.87 -1.03 2.74
N THR A 75 -1.56 -0.85 2.65
CA THR A 75 -0.91 0.44 2.92
C THR A 75 -0.97 1.37 1.72
N THR A 76 -0.20 1.10 0.68
CA THR A 76 -0.04 1.99 -0.48
C THR A 76 -1.34 2.22 -1.22
N CYS A 77 -2.19 1.21 -1.39
CA CYS A 77 -3.48 1.37 -2.06
C CYS A 77 -4.48 2.27 -1.29
N ASN A 78 -4.24 2.50 -0.01
CA ASN A 78 -5.01 3.42 0.85
C ASN A 78 -4.33 4.77 1.07
N GLY A 79 -3.32 5.11 0.27
CA GLY A 79 -2.61 6.38 0.42
C GLY A 79 -1.57 6.42 1.55
N MET A 80 -1.30 5.29 2.20
CA MET A 80 -0.28 5.17 3.24
C MET A 80 1.07 4.75 2.66
N SER A 81 1.49 5.41 1.59
CA SER A 81 2.79 5.16 0.96
C SER A 81 3.97 5.71 1.76
N GLY A 82 3.70 6.53 2.77
CA GLY A 82 4.70 7.27 3.53
C GLY A 82 5.33 8.42 2.73
N ALA A 83 6.10 9.27 3.41
CA ALA A 83 6.76 10.42 2.79
C ALA A 83 7.74 10.00 1.68
N LEU A 84 7.86 10.81 0.65
CA LEU A 84 8.94 10.72 -0.32
C LEU A 84 10.25 11.26 0.28
N ASP A 85 11.38 10.88 -0.32
CA ASP A 85 12.63 11.57 -0.05
C ASP A 85 12.46 13.06 -0.34
N PRO A 86 12.87 13.98 0.58
CA PRO A 86 12.66 15.42 0.42
C PRO A 86 13.24 15.96 -0.87
N ALA A 87 14.40 15.49 -1.31
CA ALA A 87 15.02 15.95 -2.56
C ALA A 87 14.18 15.52 -3.78
N ILE A 88 13.68 14.28 -3.77
CA ILE A 88 12.80 13.77 -4.84
C ILE A 88 11.46 14.52 -4.82
N GLN A 89 10.90 14.80 -3.65
CA GLN A 89 9.67 15.57 -3.54
C GLN A 89 9.82 16.98 -4.09
N HIS A 90 10.90 17.69 -3.75
CA HIS A 90 11.20 19.03 -4.30
C HIS A 90 11.33 19.00 -5.82
N GLU A 91 12.08 18.04 -6.39
CA GLU A 91 12.19 17.88 -7.84
C GLU A 91 10.83 17.65 -8.52
N ILE A 92 9.95 16.88 -7.89
CA ILE A 92 8.60 16.65 -8.43
C ILE A 92 7.79 17.94 -8.46
N ILE A 93 7.84 18.73 -7.38
CA ILE A 93 7.08 19.97 -7.25
C ILE A 93 7.66 21.05 -8.16
N ASP A 94 8.96 21.33 -8.07
CA ASP A 94 9.62 22.45 -8.74
C ASP A 94 9.61 22.31 -10.27
N ARG A 95 9.67 21.06 -10.76
CA ARG A 95 9.71 20.75 -12.19
C ARG A 95 8.40 20.22 -12.72
N ASP A 96 7.34 20.21 -11.91
CA ASP A 96 6.03 19.63 -12.25
C ASP A 96 6.13 18.22 -12.87
N LEU A 97 7.00 17.37 -12.29
CA LEU A 97 7.26 16.04 -12.84
C LEU A 97 6.02 15.16 -12.76
N TYR A 98 5.85 14.36 -13.80
CA TYR A 98 4.76 13.39 -13.87
C TYR A 98 5.14 12.11 -13.11
N ALA A 99 5.11 12.19 -11.77
CA ALA A 99 5.39 11.05 -10.91
C ALA A 99 4.25 10.02 -10.98
N THR A 100 4.62 8.73 -11.00
CA THR A 100 3.69 7.61 -11.17
C THR A 100 3.88 6.56 -10.08
N ALA A 101 2.87 5.74 -9.85
CA ALA A 101 2.95 4.56 -9.01
C ALA A 101 2.68 3.28 -9.83
N VAL A 102 3.41 2.21 -9.54
CA VAL A 102 3.13 0.85 -10.02
C VAL A 102 2.95 -0.04 -8.80
N LEU A 103 1.78 -0.64 -8.66
CA LEU A 103 1.46 -1.38 -7.44
C LEU A 103 0.65 -2.64 -7.73
N SER A 104 0.78 -3.65 -6.86
CA SER A 104 -0.01 -4.89 -6.94
C SER A 104 -1.38 -4.79 -6.28
N GLY A 105 -1.72 -3.62 -5.74
CA GLY A 105 -3.00 -3.32 -5.12
C GLY A 105 -3.96 -2.58 -6.03
N ASN A 106 -5.11 -2.22 -5.50
CA ASN A 106 -6.13 -1.49 -6.23
C ASN A 106 -5.83 0.02 -6.24
N ARG A 107 -6.35 0.71 -7.27
CA ARG A 107 -6.42 2.17 -7.34
C ARG A 107 -7.83 2.59 -7.72
N ASN A 108 -8.30 3.73 -7.21
CA ASN A 108 -9.63 4.24 -7.55
C ASN A 108 -9.56 5.55 -8.34
N PHE A 109 -8.69 6.48 -7.96
CA PHE A 109 -8.56 7.79 -8.61
C PHE A 109 -7.14 8.33 -8.47
N ASP A 110 -6.82 9.35 -9.23
CA ASP A 110 -5.51 10.01 -9.22
C ASP A 110 -5.26 10.70 -7.87
N GLY A 111 -4.03 10.60 -7.36
CA GLY A 111 -3.66 11.14 -6.05
C GLY A 111 -3.99 10.23 -4.85
N ARG A 112 -4.81 9.19 -5.00
CA ARG A 112 -5.15 8.29 -3.88
C ARG A 112 -3.94 7.55 -3.31
N ILE A 113 -3.02 7.14 -4.18
CA ILE A 113 -1.83 6.38 -3.77
C ILE A 113 -0.83 7.28 -3.05
N HIS A 114 -0.62 8.48 -3.57
CA HIS A 114 0.21 9.51 -2.98
C HIS A 114 -0.15 10.87 -3.58
N PRO A 115 -0.18 11.97 -2.79
CA PRO A 115 -0.58 13.29 -3.30
C PRO A 115 0.22 13.76 -4.52
N TYR A 116 1.49 13.39 -4.60
CA TYR A 116 2.37 13.78 -5.72
C TYR A 116 2.43 12.74 -6.85
N ALA A 117 1.72 11.62 -6.76
CA ALA A 117 1.63 10.63 -7.84
C ALA A 117 0.41 10.93 -8.72
N LYS A 118 0.66 11.47 -9.91
CA LYS A 118 -0.39 11.87 -10.86
C LYS A 118 -1.08 10.68 -11.53
N GLN A 119 -0.43 9.51 -11.56
CA GLN A 119 -1.00 8.27 -12.10
C GLN A 119 -0.57 7.06 -11.29
N ALA A 120 -1.39 6.01 -11.34
CA ALA A 120 -1.08 4.73 -10.74
C ALA A 120 -1.49 3.58 -11.67
N PHE A 121 -0.63 2.58 -11.78
CA PHE A 121 -0.81 1.41 -12.62
C PHE A 121 -0.88 0.15 -11.77
N LEU A 122 -1.88 -0.68 -12.04
CA LEU A 122 -2.01 -1.99 -11.42
C LEU A 122 -1.14 -2.99 -12.17
N ALA A 123 -0.29 -3.70 -11.44
CA ALA A 123 0.58 -4.74 -11.99
C ALA A 123 0.68 -5.95 -11.05
N SER A 124 1.08 -7.10 -11.57
CA SER A 124 1.40 -8.25 -10.71
C SER A 124 2.64 -7.97 -9.85
N PRO A 125 2.80 -8.62 -8.68
CA PRO A 125 3.98 -8.44 -7.84
C PRO A 125 5.32 -8.58 -8.58
N PRO A 126 5.54 -9.57 -9.47
CA PRO A 126 6.77 -9.65 -10.27
C PRO A 126 6.98 -8.43 -11.17
N LEU A 127 5.92 -7.93 -11.82
CA LEU A 127 6.02 -6.74 -12.68
C LEU A 127 6.29 -5.47 -11.87
N VAL A 128 5.79 -5.34 -10.64
CA VAL A 128 6.15 -4.22 -9.75
C VAL A 128 7.65 -4.16 -9.54
N ILE A 129 8.31 -5.31 -9.33
CA ILE A 129 9.77 -5.39 -9.20
C ILE A 129 10.46 -4.99 -10.51
N ALA A 130 9.99 -5.51 -11.64
CA ALA A 130 10.57 -5.18 -12.93
C ALA A 130 10.51 -3.67 -13.24
N TYR A 131 9.37 -3.02 -12.97
CA TYR A 131 9.24 -1.56 -13.11
C TYR A 131 10.07 -0.77 -12.09
N ALA A 132 10.36 -1.32 -10.92
CA ALA A 132 11.28 -0.69 -9.98
C ALA A 132 12.73 -0.70 -10.51
N ILE A 133 13.13 -1.76 -11.18
CA ILE A 133 14.44 -1.88 -11.86
C ILE A 133 14.48 -0.94 -13.07
N ALA A 134 13.43 -0.91 -13.90
CA ALA A 134 13.33 0.01 -15.04
C ALA A 134 13.33 1.48 -14.60
N GLY A 135 12.68 1.81 -13.47
CA GLY A 135 12.61 3.17 -12.90
C GLY A 135 11.70 4.13 -13.67
N THR A 136 10.95 3.64 -14.64
CA THR A 136 10.03 4.41 -15.49
C THR A 136 8.92 3.53 -16.02
N VAL A 137 7.74 4.11 -16.26
CA VAL A 137 6.64 3.44 -16.98
C VAL A 137 6.72 3.66 -18.51
N ARG A 138 7.61 4.55 -18.97
CA ARG A 138 7.94 4.71 -20.38
C ARG A 138 8.99 3.68 -20.78
N PHE A 139 8.56 2.41 -20.82
CA PHE A 139 9.42 1.26 -20.95
C PHE A 139 8.60 0.09 -21.52
N ASP A 140 9.00 -0.49 -22.63
CA ASP A 140 8.40 -1.71 -23.15
C ASP A 140 8.94 -2.89 -22.35
N ILE A 141 8.19 -3.30 -21.33
CA ILE A 141 8.62 -4.32 -20.37
C ILE A 141 8.90 -5.68 -21.01
N GLU A 142 8.36 -5.93 -22.20
CA GLU A 142 8.56 -7.19 -22.92
C GLU A 142 9.83 -7.19 -23.82
N LYS A 143 10.31 -6.00 -24.19
CA LYS A 143 11.39 -5.88 -25.20
C LYS A 143 12.61 -5.15 -24.69
N ASP A 144 12.41 -4.14 -23.85
CA ASP A 144 13.50 -3.26 -23.46
C ASP A 144 14.44 -3.94 -22.44
N VAL A 145 15.69 -3.53 -22.48
CA VAL A 145 16.74 -4.03 -21.58
C VAL A 145 16.58 -3.40 -20.21
N LEU A 146 16.38 -4.22 -19.17
CA LEU A 146 16.27 -3.78 -17.77
C LEU A 146 17.62 -3.32 -17.20
N GLY A 147 18.71 -3.89 -17.67
CA GLY A 147 20.05 -3.55 -17.26
C GLY A 147 21.11 -4.41 -17.94
N ILE A 148 22.35 -4.20 -17.51
CA ILE A 148 23.51 -4.97 -17.98
C ILE A 148 24.05 -5.72 -16.76
N ASP A 149 24.34 -6.99 -16.91
CA ASP A 149 24.92 -7.81 -15.84
C ASP A 149 26.44 -7.57 -15.67
N ALA A 150 27.05 -8.28 -14.74
CA ALA A 150 28.47 -8.16 -14.43
C ALA A 150 29.38 -8.59 -15.62
N ASP A 151 28.87 -9.42 -16.52
CA ASP A 151 29.59 -9.91 -17.70
C ASP A 151 29.37 -9.02 -18.92
N GLY A 152 28.62 -7.92 -18.78
CA GLY A 152 28.31 -6.98 -19.84
C GLY A 152 27.15 -7.43 -20.76
N VAL A 153 26.38 -8.42 -20.34
CA VAL A 153 25.24 -8.96 -21.10
C VAL A 153 23.97 -8.18 -20.80
N ALA A 154 23.22 -7.87 -21.83
CA ALA A 154 21.92 -7.20 -21.68
C ALA A 154 20.89 -8.16 -21.05
N VAL A 155 20.24 -7.71 -20.00
CA VAL A 155 19.23 -8.48 -19.23
C VAL A 155 17.84 -7.90 -19.50
N THR A 156 16.93 -8.75 -19.97
CA THR A 156 15.51 -8.43 -20.20
C THR A 156 14.64 -9.05 -19.11
N LEU A 157 13.33 -8.73 -19.12
CA LEU A 157 12.39 -9.36 -18.19
C LEU A 157 12.36 -10.89 -18.35
N LYS A 158 12.47 -11.39 -19.59
CA LYS A 158 12.43 -12.82 -19.87
C LYS A 158 13.57 -13.59 -19.20
N ASP A 159 14.74 -12.97 -19.07
CA ASP A 159 15.91 -13.58 -18.46
C ASP A 159 15.76 -13.68 -16.93
N LEU A 160 14.95 -12.81 -16.34
CA LEU A 160 14.69 -12.77 -14.89
C LEU A 160 13.44 -13.56 -14.47
N TRP A 161 12.53 -13.84 -15.42
CA TRP A 161 11.24 -14.43 -15.07
C TRP A 161 11.39 -15.88 -14.62
N PRO A 162 10.93 -16.23 -13.39
CA PRO A 162 11.01 -17.62 -12.92
C PRO A 162 10.03 -18.51 -13.68
N SER A 163 10.40 -19.77 -13.87
CA SER A 163 9.48 -20.75 -14.47
C SER A 163 8.36 -21.13 -13.51
N ASP A 164 7.20 -21.52 -14.03
CA ASP A 164 6.09 -22.02 -13.23
C ASP A 164 6.49 -23.22 -12.37
N ALA A 165 7.28 -24.13 -12.91
CA ALA A 165 7.78 -25.30 -12.18
C ALA A 165 8.65 -24.90 -10.98
N GLU A 166 9.48 -23.87 -11.11
CA GLU A 166 10.29 -23.35 -10.01
C GLU A 166 9.41 -22.69 -8.94
N ILE A 167 8.44 -21.88 -9.36
CA ILE A 167 7.48 -21.25 -8.42
C ILE A 167 6.73 -22.33 -7.65
N ASP A 168 6.18 -23.34 -8.32
CA ASP A 168 5.42 -24.42 -7.70
C ASP A 168 6.26 -25.25 -6.74
N ALA A 169 7.50 -25.55 -7.07
CA ALA A 169 8.42 -26.26 -6.20
C ALA A 169 8.71 -25.45 -4.92
N VAL A 170 8.86 -24.12 -4.99
CA VAL A 170 9.06 -23.27 -3.83
C VAL A 170 7.78 -23.17 -2.99
N VAL A 171 6.63 -22.99 -3.61
CA VAL A 171 5.32 -22.98 -2.91
C VAL A 171 5.12 -24.27 -2.13
N ALA A 172 5.31 -25.43 -2.77
CA ALA A 172 5.11 -26.73 -2.15
C ALA A 172 5.99 -26.98 -0.91
N ARG A 173 7.23 -26.50 -0.91
CA ARG A 173 8.16 -26.71 0.21
C ARG A 173 8.04 -25.67 1.32
N SER A 174 7.59 -24.45 1.02
CA SER A 174 7.70 -23.30 1.94
C SER A 174 6.36 -22.83 2.49
N VAL A 175 5.22 -23.05 1.80
CA VAL A 175 3.90 -22.63 2.28
C VAL A 175 3.29 -23.77 3.10
N LYS A 176 3.37 -23.63 4.44
CA LYS A 176 2.97 -24.68 5.37
C LYS A 176 1.80 -24.24 6.25
N PRO A 177 0.87 -25.13 6.62
CA PRO A 177 -0.23 -24.83 7.56
C PRO A 177 0.25 -24.27 8.91
N GLU A 178 1.44 -24.69 9.35
CA GLU A 178 2.06 -24.27 10.62
C GLU A 178 2.31 -22.77 10.67
N HIS A 179 2.68 -22.14 9.55
CA HIS A 179 2.86 -20.68 9.45
C HIS A 179 1.57 -19.94 9.80
N PHE A 180 0.44 -20.43 9.27
CA PHE A 180 -0.87 -19.82 9.53
C PHE A 180 -1.30 -20.06 10.98
N ARG A 181 -1.15 -21.27 11.51
CA ARG A 181 -1.48 -21.59 12.90
C ARG A 181 -0.65 -20.76 13.88
N SER A 182 0.65 -20.60 13.64
CA SER A 182 1.53 -19.80 14.50
C SER A 182 1.11 -18.34 14.60
N VAL A 183 0.54 -17.79 13.52
CA VAL A 183 0.08 -16.40 13.46
C VAL A 183 -1.32 -16.25 14.06
N TYR A 184 -2.27 -17.12 13.70
CA TYR A 184 -3.68 -16.92 13.99
C TYR A 184 -4.16 -17.58 15.28
N ASP A 185 -3.65 -18.77 15.68
CA ASP A 185 -4.08 -19.43 16.90
C ASP A 185 -3.89 -18.56 18.16
N PRO A 186 -2.78 -17.80 18.32
CA PRO A 186 -2.64 -16.92 19.47
C PRO A 186 -3.67 -15.79 19.53
N MET A 187 -4.15 -15.32 18.38
CA MET A 187 -5.16 -14.26 18.32
C MET A 187 -6.48 -14.74 18.89
N PHE A 188 -6.91 -15.97 18.53
CA PHE A 188 -8.14 -16.56 19.03
C PHE A 188 -8.06 -16.95 20.52
N LYS A 189 -6.88 -17.43 20.99
CA LYS A 189 -6.66 -17.75 22.41
C LYS A 189 -6.69 -16.52 23.31
N ARG A 190 -6.16 -15.39 22.86
CA ARG A 190 -6.19 -14.12 23.60
C ARG A 190 -7.61 -13.61 23.82
N SER A 191 -8.47 -13.76 22.84
CA SER A 191 -9.87 -13.31 22.92
C SER A 191 -10.70 -14.12 23.93
N ALA A 192 -10.31 -15.36 24.18
CA ALA A 192 -11.03 -16.25 25.12
C ALA A 192 -10.67 -16.03 26.61
N GLY A 193 -9.53 -15.42 26.91
CA GLY A 193 -9.01 -15.32 28.28
C GLY A 193 -8.97 -13.93 28.91
N GLN A 194 -9.04 -12.87 28.13
CA GLN A 194 -9.14 -11.51 28.63
C GLN A 194 -10.60 -11.11 28.68
N GLY A 195 -11.21 -11.16 29.86
CA GLY A 195 -12.50 -10.54 30.12
C GLY A 195 -12.47 -9.06 29.73
N LEU A 196 -12.62 -8.79 28.44
CA LEU A 196 -12.98 -7.47 27.97
C LEU A 196 -14.23 -7.09 28.77
N ARG A 197 -14.16 -6.06 29.57
CA ARG A 197 -15.37 -5.40 30.07
C ARG A 197 -16.13 -4.96 28.83
N VAL A 198 -17.02 -5.81 28.34
CA VAL A 198 -17.92 -5.46 27.25
C VAL A 198 -18.91 -4.46 27.84
N SER A 199 -18.55 -3.20 27.78
CA SER A 199 -19.56 -2.15 27.97
C SER A 199 -20.39 -2.08 26.69
N PRO A 200 -21.72 -2.12 26.76
CA PRO A 200 -22.57 -1.91 25.59
C PRO A 200 -22.48 -0.48 25.06
N LEU A 201 -21.83 0.43 25.82
CA LEU A 201 -21.64 1.82 25.48
C LEU A 201 -20.14 2.12 25.28
N TYR A 202 -19.81 2.81 24.19
CA TYR A 202 -18.48 3.34 23.98
C TYR A 202 -18.23 4.56 24.89
N ASP A 203 -17.05 4.59 25.50
CA ASP A 203 -16.61 5.74 26.32
C ASP A 203 -16.08 6.85 25.43
N TRP A 204 -16.95 7.75 25.02
CA TRP A 204 -16.63 8.88 24.17
C TRP A 204 -15.74 9.90 24.88
N ARG A 205 -14.61 10.23 24.28
CA ARG A 205 -13.68 11.25 24.78
C ARG A 205 -13.87 12.56 24.01
N PRO A 206 -14.45 13.61 24.61
CA PRO A 206 -14.72 14.86 23.89
C PRO A 206 -13.48 15.56 23.34
N ALA A 207 -12.33 15.38 24.00
CA ALA A 207 -11.05 15.97 23.59
C ALA A 207 -10.28 15.12 22.55
N SER A 208 -10.80 13.96 22.14
CA SER A 208 -10.12 13.14 21.14
C SER A 208 -10.03 13.86 19.79
N THR A 209 -8.84 13.89 19.20
CA THR A 209 -8.62 14.36 17.82
C THR A 209 -8.82 13.26 16.79
N TYR A 210 -8.97 12.01 17.23
CA TYR A 210 -9.10 10.85 16.36
C TYR A 210 -10.56 10.39 16.19
N ILE A 211 -11.33 10.27 17.28
CA ILE A 211 -12.73 9.86 17.24
C ILE A 211 -13.55 10.60 18.29
N ARG A 212 -14.64 11.19 17.88
CA ARG A 212 -15.59 11.90 18.76
C ARG A 212 -17.01 11.43 18.50
N ARG A 213 -17.87 11.62 19.51
CA ARG A 213 -19.31 11.44 19.34
C ARG A 213 -19.83 12.41 18.26
N PRO A 214 -20.49 11.90 17.21
CA PRO A 214 -20.99 12.77 16.16
C PRO A 214 -21.99 13.80 16.68
N PRO A 215 -21.88 15.09 16.32
CA PRO A 215 -22.78 16.14 16.84
C PRO A 215 -24.24 15.98 16.39
N TYR A 216 -24.48 15.29 15.30
CA TYR A 216 -25.83 15.01 14.79
C TYR A 216 -26.54 13.85 15.52
N TRP A 217 -25.86 13.13 16.38
CA TRP A 217 -26.40 11.97 17.09
C TRP A 217 -27.59 12.31 17.97
N GLU A 218 -27.49 13.41 18.73
CA GLU A 218 -28.57 13.87 19.61
C GLU A 218 -29.85 14.17 18.79
N GLY A 219 -29.69 14.79 17.61
CA GLY A 219 -30.81 15.04 16.71
C GLY A 219 -31.44 13.77 16.15
N ALA A 220 -30.64 12.71 15.94
CA ALA A 220 -31.14 11.42 15.47
C ALA A 220 -31.90 10.67 16.58
N LEU A 221 -31.43 10.77 17.83
CA LEU A 221 -32.06 10.14 19.00
C LEU A 221 -33.35 10.85 19.44
N ALA A 222 -33.49 12.12 19.12
CA ALA A 222 -34.69 12.93 19.48
C ALA A 222 -35.97 12.53 18.73
N GLY A 223 -35.91 11.54 17.85
CA GLY A 223 -37.05 10.99 17.13
C GLY A 223 -37.03 11.22 15.62
N ALA A 224 -37.92 10.54 14.92
CA ALA A 224 -38.01 10.64 13.46
C ALA A 224 -38.41 12.05 13.01
N ARG A 225 -37.59 12.65 12.14
CA ARG A 225 -37.94 13.90 11.44
C ARG A 225 -38.57 13.57 10.10
N SER A 226 -39.51 14.43 9.67
CA SER A 226 -40.02 14.34 8.32
C SER A 226 -38.89 14.50 7.31
N LEU A 227 -38.80 13.56 6.36
CA LEU A 227 -37.86 13.66 5.24
C LEU A 227 -38.44 14.43 4.04
N GLN A 228 -39.58 15.14 4.24
CA GLN A 228 -40.22 15.96 3.21
C GLN A 228 -39.56 17.34 3.16
N GLY A 229 -39.41 17.86 1.94
CA GLY A 229 -38.86 19.20 1.72
C GLY A 229 -37.35 19.33 2.03
N LEU A 230 -36.64 18.25 2.14
CA LEU A 230 -35.17 18.26 2.35
C LEU A 230 -34.47 18.81 1.09
N ARG A 231 -33.39 19.54 1.33
CA ARG A 231 -32.48 20.00 0.27
C ARG A 231 -31.28 19.06 0.21
N PRO A 232 -30.83 18.64 -0.98
CA PRO A 232 -29.62 17.85 -1.11
C PRO A 232 -28.42 18.68 -0.64
N LEU A 233 -27.54 18.05 0.16
CA LEU A 233 -26.28 18.65 0.57
C LEU A 233 -25.28 18.70 -0.58
N ALA A 234 -25.24 17.63 -1.39
CA ALA A 234 -24.44 17.54 -2.59
C ALA A 234 -25.17 16.68 -3.63
N VAL A 235 -25.04 17.04 -4.89
CA VAL A 235 -25.47 16.23 -6.04
C VAL A 235 -24.24 15.93 -6.86
N LEU A 236 -23.86 14.66 -6.92
CA LEU A 236 -22.62 14.19 -7.54
C LEU A 236 -22.95 13.37 -8.80
N GLY A 237 -22.02 13.31 -9.73
CA GLY A 237 -22.14 12.50 -10.93
C GLY A 237 -21.96 11.01 -10.66
N ASP A 238 -21.99 10.22 -11.73
CA ASP A 238 -21.74 8.79 -11.70
C ASP A 238 -20.30 8.47 -11.31
N ASN A 239 -20.06 7.25 -10.82
CA ASN A 239 -18.75 6.73 -10.43
C ASN A 239 -18.03 7.50 -9.31
N ILE A 240 -18.76 8.26 -8.52
CA ILE A 240 -18.23 8.87 -7.30
C ILE A 240 -18.29 7.86 -6.16
N THR A 241 -17.17 7.68 -5.46
CA THR A 241 -17.06 6.86 -4.25
C THR A 241 -16.82 7.74 -3.03
N THR A 242 -16.96 7.15 -1.85
CA THR A 242 -16.61 7.82 -0.57
C THR A 242 -15.17 8.29 -0.52
N ASP A 243 -14.26 7.62 -1.20
CA ASP A 243 -12.85 8.02 -1.30
C ASP A 243 -12.66 9.39 -1.97
N HIS A 244 -13.53 9.79 -2.90
CA HIS A 244 -13.48 11.13 -3.49
C HIS A 244 -13.85 12.23 -2.50
N LEU A 245 -14.67 11.90 -1.51
CA LEU A 245 -15.17 12.84 -0.49
C LEU A 245 -14.28 12.83 0.75
N SER A 246 -13.77 11.67 1.13
CA SER A 246 -12.92 11.46 2.31
C SER A 246 -11.87 10.38 2.00
N PRO A 247 -10.79 10.73 1.32
CA PRO A 247 -9.72 9.78 0.98
C PRO A 247 -8.93 9.38 2.23
N SER A 248 -8.37 8.16 2.24
CA SER A 248 -7.47 7.69 3.32
C SER A 248 -6.05 8.26 3.18
N ASN A 249 -5.91 9.52 2.81
CA ASN A 249 -4.63 10.19 2.64
C ASN A 249 -4.32 11.12 3.81
N ALA A 250 -3.05 11.49 3.94
CA ALA A 250 -2.63 12.56 4.85
C ALA A 250 -3.33 13.87 4.48
N ILE A 251 -3.73 14.62 5.51
CA ILE A 251 -4.30 15.97 5.33
C ILE A 251 -3.13 16.92 5.09
N LEU A 252 -3.10 17.53 3.91
CA LEU A 252 -2.08 18.53 3.57
C LEU A 252 -2.45 19.89 4.14
N ALA A 253 -1.46 20.66 4.62
CA ALA A 253 -1.69 21.98 5.21
C ALA A 253 -2.43 22.95 4.28
N GLY A 254 -2.12 22.93 2.97
CA GLY A 254 -2.77 23.76 1.95
C GLY A 254 -4.11 23.21 1.43
N SER A 255 -4.64 22.13 2.00
CA SER A 255 -5.96 21.61 1.64
C SER A 255 -7.06 22.32 2.46
N ALA A 256 -8.31 22.28 1.98
CA ALA A 256 -9.45 22.83 2.73
C ALA A 256 -9.58 22.23 4.14
N ALA A 257 -9.24 20.94 4.32
CA ALA A 257 -9.22 20.31 5.63
C ALA A 257 -8.04 20.80 6.47
N GLY A 258 -6.85 20.95 5.90
CA GLY A 258 -5.68 21.51 6.60
C GLY A 258 -5.91 22.96 7.06
N GLU A 259 -6.46 23.81 6.19
CA GLU A 259 -6.84 25.17 6.55
C GLU A 259 -7.88 25.21 7.68
N TYR A 260 -8.84 24.28 7.65
CA TYR A 260 -9.83 24.18 8.72
C TYR A 260 -9.18 23.77 10.04
N LEU A 261 -8.31 22.76 10.06
CA LEU A 261 -7.62 22.29 11.26
C LEU A 261 -6.71 23.37 11.83
N ALA A 262 -5.98 24.10 10.98
CA ALA A 262 -5.16 25.24 11.41
C ALA A 262 -6.00 26.34 12.06
N LYS A 263 -7.16 26.67 11.48
CA LYS A 263 -8.12 27.64 12.09
C LYS A 263 -8.67 27.16 13.43
N MET A 264 -8.76 25.85 13.63
CA MET A 264 -9.14 25.25 14.93
C MET A 264 -7.99 25.19 15.94
N GLY A 265 -6.80 25.68 15.58
CA GLY A 265 -5.63 25.73 16.45
C GLY A 265 -4.82 24.43 16.51
N LEU A 266 -5.03 23.51 15.57
CA LEU A 266 -4.24 22.28 15.50
C LEU A 266 -2.95 22.55 14.72
N PRO A 267 -1.75 22.27 15.27
CA PRO A 267 -0.49 22.40 14.56
C PRO A 267 -0.38 21.34 13.45
N GLU A 268 0.39 21.62 12.41
CA GLU A 268 0.51 20.76 11.23
C GLU A 268 1.05 19.36 11.54
N GLU A 269 1.99 19.27 12.47
CA GLU A 269 2.56 17.99 12.93
C GLU A 269 1.52 17.05 13.61
N ASP A 270 0.40 17.60 14.05
CA ASP A 270 -0.71 16.84 14.64
C ASP A 270 -1.82 16.51 13.64
N PHE A 271 -1.66 16.87 12.37
CA PHE A 271 -2.64 16.52 11.35
C PHE A 271 -2.63 15.01 11.12
N ASN A 272 -3.82 14.41 11.19
CA ASN A 272 -4.03 13.01 10.86
C ASN A 272 -4.33 12.82 9.37
N SER A 273 -4.72 11.61 9.01
CA SER A 273 -5.33 11.31 7.72
C SER A 273 -6.84 11.58 7.76
N TYR A 274 -7.45 11.59 6.58
CA TYR A 274 -8.91 11.72 6.44
C TYR A 274 -9.69 10.51 6.99
N ALA A 275 -9.06 9.33 7.08
CA ALA A 275 -9.67 8.09 7.58
C ALA A 275 -8.80 7.41 8.63
#